data_65e415bebbb80959bc78a4ba915c76e5
#
_entry.id   65e415bebbb80959bc78a4ba915c76e5
#
_cell.length_a   1.000
_cell.length_b   1.000
_cell.length_c   1.000
_cell.angle_alpha   90.00
_cell.angle_beta   90.00
_cell.angle_gamma   90.00
#
_symmetry.space_group_name_H-M   'P 1'
#
loop_
_entity.id
_entity.type
_entity.pdbx_description
1 polymer ?
#
loop_
_entity_poly.entity_id
_entity_poly.type
_entity_poly.pdbx_seq_one_letter_code
_entity_poly.pdbx_strand_id
1 'polypeptide(L)'
;MQEKFMKLAVRQALIAKEKDEVPIGAVIVKDGNVVARAHNLMEKTQLATAHAEILAINKACKKLKSWRLDGAEIYITVEPCAMCAGAIVNARISKVYFGAYENKSGCAQSKYPVLTDNGLNHSTEFVGGVMQDVCANIIKKYFKEKRAKKS
;
A
#
# COMPACT_ATOMS: atom_id res chain seq x y z
N MET A 1 10.20 1.28 15.21
CA MET A 1 10.48 0.45 14.02
C MET A 1 9.45 0.60 12.93
N GLN A 2 8.16 0.51 13.27
CA GLN A 2 7.07 0.69 12.29
C GLN A 2 7.12 2.05 11.61
N GLU A 3 7.34 3.12 12.35
CA GLU A 3 7.41 4.45 11.78
C GLU A 3 8.58 4.63 10.81
N LYS A 4 9.71 3.98 11.07
CA LYS A 4 10.88 4.03 10.20
C LYS A 4 10.53 3.61 8.77
N PHE A 5 9.82 2.48 8.63
CA PHE A 5 9.44 1.96 7.33
C PHE A 5 8.23 2.69 6.75
N MET A 6 7.31 3.15 7.60
CA MET A 6 6.19 3.97 7.12
C MET A 6 6.69 5.30 6.55
N LYS A 7 7.74 5.89 7.10
CA LYS A 7 8.35 7.11 6.53
C LYS A 7 8.87 6.87 5.12
N LEU A 8 9.39 5.68 4.84
CA LEU A 8 9.83 5.33 3.48
C LEU A 8 8.64 5.20 2.54
N ALA A 9 7.52 4.64 3.00
CA ALA A 9 6.28 4.57 2.22
C ALA A 9 5.71 5.96 1.96
N VAL A 10 5.75 6.85 2.96
CA VAL A 10 5.34 8.26 2.81
C VAL A 10 6.20 8.95 1.74
N ARG A 11 7.49 8.70 1.73
CA ARG A 11 8.39 9.25 0.71
C ARG A 11 7.97 8.82 -0.69
N GLN A 12 7.60 7.57 -0.86
CA GLN A 12 7.07 7.06 -2.14
C GLN A 12 5.76 7.74 -2.51
N ALA A 13 4.87 7.96 -1.55
CA ALA A 13 3.63 8.69 -1.78
C ALA A 13 3.88 10.11 -2.29
N LEU A 14 4.87 10.80 -1.72
CA LEU A 14 5.23 12.15 -2.15
C LEU A 14 5.83 12.16 -3.56
N ILE A 15 6.59 11.15 -3.94
CA ILE A 15 7.09 11.00 -5.30
C ILE A 15 5.91 10.84 -6.28
N ALA A 16 4.92 10.02 -5.93
CA ALA A 16 3.72 9.86 -6.73
C ALA A 16 3.01 11.20 -6.93
N LYS A 17 2.86 11.98 -5.85
CA LYS A 17 2.23 13.31 -5.88
C LYS A 17 2.94 14.23 -6.88
N GLU A 18 4.25 14.24 -6.89
CA GLU A 18 5.05 15.06 -7.82
C GLU A 18 4.78 14.68 -9.28
N LYS A 19 4.44 13.42 -9.54
CA LYS A 19 4.11 12.90 -10.86
C LYS A 19 2.62 13.02 -11.20
N ASP A 20 1.87 13.70 -10.36
CA ASP A 20 0.40 13.83 -10.48
C ASP A 20 -0.31 12.46 -10.47
N GLU A 21 0.21 11.55 -9.69
CA GLU A 21 -0.41 10.27 -9.37
C GLU A 21 -1.06 10.36 -7.99
N VAL A 22 -2.07 9.54 -7.72
CA VAL A 22 -2.64 9.45 -6.38
C VAL A 22 -1.51 9.11 -5.40
N PRO A 23 -1.30 9.92 -4.35
CA PRO A 23 -0.12 9.78 -3.49
C PRO A 23 -0.24 8.63 -2.49
N ILE A 24 -0.01 7.44 -2.99
CA ILE A 24 0.06 6.22 -2.20
C ILE A 24 1.42 5.58 -2.43
N GLY A 25 2.08 5.21 -1.35
CA GLY A 25 3.37 4.54 -1.37
C GLY A 25 3.32 3.22 -0.63
N ALA A 26 4.18 2.31 -1.03
CA ALA A 26 4.30 0.99 -0.41
C ALA A 26 5.76 0.57 -0.32
N VAL A 27 6.10 -0.10 0.78
CA VAL A 27 7.44 -0.63 1.03
C VAL A 27 7.30 -2.05 1.57
N ILE A 28 8.03 -2.99 0.99
CA ILE A 28 8.09 -4.36 1.49
C ILE A 28 9.42 -4.59 2.19
N VAL A 29 9.33 -5.17 3.38
CA VAL A 29 10.46 -5.41 4.28
C VAL A 29 10.52 -6.89 4.61
N LYS A 30 11.71 -7.49 4.57
CA LYS A 30 11.93 -8.87 5.02
C LYS A 30 13.21 -8.92 5.84
N ASP A 31 13.12 -9.53 7.02
CA ASP A 31 14.25 -9.64 7.94
C ASP A 31 14.89 -8.28 8.25
N GLY A 32 14.06 -7.24 8.41
CA GLY A 32 14.50 -5.89 8.72
C GLY A 32 15.08 -5.11 7.54
N ASN A 33 15.13 -5.69 6.35
CA ASN A 33 15.69 -5.05 5.16
C ASN A 33 14.61 -4.70 4.15
N VAL A 34 14.72 -3.51 3.55
CA VAL A 34 13.81 -3.07 2.49
C VAL A 34 14.10 -3.89 1.22
N VAL A 35 13.07 -4.60 0.75
CA VAL A 35 13.16 -5.44 -0.44
C VAL A 35 12.62 -4.69 -1.67
N ALA A 36 11.57 -3.90 -1.50
CA ALA A 36 10.92 -3.19 -2.60
C ALA A 36 10.30 -1.90 -2.13
N ARG A 37 10.29 -0.90 -3.00
CA ARG A 37 9.61 0.40 -2.81
C ARG A 37 8.83 0.70 -4.07
N ALA A 38 7.63 1.24 -3.93
CA ALA A 38 6.81 1.58 -5.08
C ALA A 38 5.78 2.66 -4.72
N HIS A 39 5.25 3.29 -5.75
CA HIS A 39 4.18 4.27 -5.63
C HIS A 39 3.23 4.09 -6.82
N ASN A 40 2.01 4.64 -6.71
CA ASN A 40 1.02 4.55 -7.77
C ASN A 40 1.58 5.09 -9.09
N LEU A 41 1.29 4.37 -10.18
CA LEU A 41 1.67 4.74 -11.55
C LEU A 41 0.53 4.51 -12.55
N MET A 42 -0.74 4.57 -12.11
CA MET A 42 -1.89 4.30 -12.98
C MET A 42 -1.98 5.27 -14.14
N GLU A 43 -1.78 6.56 -13.88
CA GLU A 43 -1.89 7.58 -14.92
C GLU A 43 -0.75 7.49 -15.93
N LYS A 44 0.46 7.31 -15.45
CA LYS A 44 1.64 7.20 -16.32
C LYS A 44 1.61 5.94 -17.19
N THR A 45 1.24 4.81 -16.60
CA THR A 45 1.26 3.51 -17.29
C THR A 45 -0.03 3.19 -18.03
N GLN A 46 -1.14 3.86 -17.67
CA GLN A 46 -2.49 3.54 -18.14
C GLN A 46 -2.87 2.08 -17.82
N LEU A 47 -2.39 1.58 -16.67
CA LEU A 47 -2.72 0.25 -16.16
C LEU A 47 -3.55 0.39 -14.89
N ALA A 48 -4.77 -0.14 -14.92
CA ALA A 48 -5.70 -0.09 -13.79
C ALA A 48 -5.15 -0.78 -12.54
N THR A 49 -4.23 -1.72 -12.71
CA THR A 49 -3.63 -2.48 -11.61
C THR A 49 -2.35 -1.85 -11.06
N ALA A 50 -1.89 -0.73 -11.60
CA ALA A 50 -0.61 -0.13 -11.19
C ALA A 50 -0.72 0.65 -9.87
N HIS A 51 -1.30 0.01 -8.85
CA HIS A 51 -1.30 0.50 -7.48
C HIS A 51 0.07 0.26 -6.84
N ALA A 52 0.44 1.10 -5.89
CA ALA A 52 1.72 0.98 -5.17
C ALA A 52 1.97 -0.42 -4.65
N GLU A 53 0.94 -1.04 -4.06
CA GLU A 53 1.05 -2.38 -3.44
C GLU A 53 1.36 -3.46 -4.48
N ILE A 54 0.66 -3.43 -5.63
CA ILE A 54 0.89 -4.39 -6.72
C ILE A 54 2.31 -4.24 -7.26
N LEU A 55 2.75 -3.00 -7.48
CA LEU A 55 4.09 -2.73 -7.99
C LEU A 55 5.17 -3.19 -7.00
N ALA A 56 4.95 -2.95 -5.70
CA ALA A 56 5.89 -3.38 -4.66
C ALA A 56 5.97 -4.92 -4.60
N ILE A 57 4.82 -5.60 -4.64
CA ILE A 57 4.77 -7.07 -4.65
C ILE A 57 5.53 -7.62 -5.86
N ASN A 58 5.28 -7.08 -7.05
CA ASN A 58 5.95 -7.53 -8.26
C ASN A 58 7.48 -7.35 -8.18
N LYS A 59 7.94 -6.20 -7.67
CA LYS A 59 9.36 -5.95 -7.46
C LYS A 59 9.98 -6.93 -6.47
N ALA A 60 9.30 -7.17 -5.35
CA ALA A 60 9.78 -8.08 -4.31
C ALA A 60 9.88 -9.51 -4.84
N CYS A 61 8.86 -9.98 -5.56
CA CYS A 61 8.85 -11.32 -6.15
C CYS A 61 10.00 -11.51 -7.13
N LYS A 62 10.27 -10.51 -7.97
CA LYS A 62 11.37 -10.54 -8.91
C LYS A 62 12.73 -10.57 -8.21
N LYS A 63 12.89 -9.72 -7.20
CA LYS A 63 14.15 -9.63 -6.45
C LYS A 63 14.44 -10.91 -5.69
N LEU A 64 13.44 -11.49 -5.03
CA LEU A 64 13.59 -12.71 -4.23
C LEU A 64 13.45 -13.99 -5.06
N LYS A 65 13.09 -13.85 -6.33
CA LYS A 65 12.86 -14.99 -7.25
C LYS A 65 11.85 -15.98 -6.69
N SER A 66 10.75 -15.45 -6.12
CA SER A 66 9.70 -16.23 -5.49
C SER A 66 8.40 -15.44 -5.51
N TRP A 67 7.27 -16.10 -5.87
CA TRP A 67 5.96 -15.47 -5.74
C TRP A 67 5.49 -15.51 -4.28
N ARG A 68 6.05 -16.38 -3.45
CA ARG A 68 5.74 -16.41 -2.02
C ARG A 68 6.65 -15.45 -1.28
N LEU A 69 6.03 -14.54 -0.54
CA LEU A 69 6.75 -13.56 0.27
C LEU A 69 6.60 -13.88 1.76
N ASP A 70 6.77 -15.17 2.10
CA ASP A 70 6.68 -15.62 3.50
C ASP A 70 7.66 -14.85 4.39
N GLY A 71 7.19 -14.38 5.53
CA GLY A 71 8.01 -13.62 6.47
C GLY A 71 8.18 -12.15 6.09
N ALA A 72 7.66 -11.71 4.95
CA ALA A 72 7.72 -10.30 4.56
C ALA A 72 6.58 -9.51 5.19
N GLU A 73 6.82 -8.21 5.38
CA GLU A 73 5.83 -7.25 5.85
C GLU A 73 5.71 -6.15 4.81
N ILE A 74 4.50 -5.59 4.65
CA ILE A 74 4.28 -4.48 3.74
C ILE A 74 3.77 -3.27 4.52
N TYR A 75 4.32 -2.09 4.20
CA TYR A 75 3.93 -0.81 4.75
C TYR A 75 3.29 0.00 3.64
N ILE A 76 2.06 0.44 3.86
CA ILE A 76 1.26 1.16 2.85
C ILE A 76 0.71 2.43 3.49
N THR A 77 0.77 3.55 2.79
CA THR A 77 0.30 4.82 3.36
C THR A 77 -1.22 4.88 3.53
N VAL A 78 -1.97 4.04 2.79
CA VAL A 78 -3.43 3.98 2.87
C VAL A 78 -3.87 2.52 2.94
N GLU A 79 -4.97 2.27 3.64
CA GLU A 79 -5.58 0.93 3.73
C GLU A 79 -5.78 0.33 2.33
N PRO A 80 -5.34 -0.92 2.08
CA PRO A 80 -5.42 -1.49 0.75
C PRO A 80 -6.85 -1.74 0.28
N CYS A 81 -7.10 -1.55 -1.02
CA CYS A 81 -8.36 -1.90 -1.65
C CYS A 81 -8.49 -3.42 -1.82
N ALA A 82 -9.64 -3.89 -2.34
CA ALA A 82 -9.90 -5.32 -2.52
C ALA A 82 -8.84 -6.01 -3.39
N MET A 83 -8.46 -5.38 -4.50
CA MET A 83 -7.45 -5.94 -5.40
C MET A 83 -6.11 -6.12 -4.69
N CYS A 84 -5.65 -5.08 -3.99
CA CYS A 84 -4.35 -5.10 -3.32
C CYS A 84 -4.37 -6.03 -2.10
N ALA A 85 -5.46 -6.03 -1.32
CA ALA A 85 -5.62 -6.94 -0.20
C ALA A 85 -5.58 -8.40 -0.68
N GLY A 86 -6.27 -8.70 -1.77
CA GLY A 86 -6.23 -10.03 -2.39
C GLY A 86 -4.83 -10.41 -2.85
N ALA A 87 -4.11 -9.49 -3.46
CA ALA A 87 -2.74 -9.71 -3.91
C ALA A 87 -1.79 -9.98 -2.74
N ILE A 88 -1.96 -9.25 -1.64
CA ILE A 88 -1.17 -9.42 -0.41
C ILE A 88 -1.38 -10.84 0.16
N VAL A 89 -2.64 -11.26 0.24
CA VAL A 89 -2.98 -12.62 0.71
C VAL A 89 -2.41 -13.66 -0.25
N ASN A 90 -2.56 -13.45 -1.56
CA ASN A 90 -2.06 -14.38 -2.57
C ASN A 90 -0.54 -14.55 -2.49
N ALA A 91 0.18 -13.46 -2.24
CA ALA A 91 1.65 -13.49 -2.12
C ALA A 91 2.15 -14.04 -0.79
N ARG A 92 1.26 -14.35 0.16
CA ARG A 92 1.59 -14.90 1.49
C ARG A 92 2.39 -13.92 2.36
N ILE A 93 2.16 -12.62 2.20
CA ILE A 93 2.76 -11.62 3.08
C ILE A 93 2.25 -11.83 4.50
N SER A 94 3.14 -11.74 5.47
CA SER A 94 2.85 -12.08 6.87
C SER A 94 2.06 -11.00 7.60
N LYS A 95 2.34 -9.72 7.31
CA LYS A 95 1.72 -8.61 8.03
C LYS A 95 1.66 -7.35 7.19
N VAL A 96 0.57 -6.61 7.38
CA VAL A 96 0.34 -5.31 6.74
C VAL A 96 0.35 -4.22 7.82
N TYR A 97 1.09 -3.15 7.55
CA TYR A 97 0.98 -1.91 8.31
C TYR A 97 0.47 -0.84 7.36
N PHE A 98 -0.60 -0.13 7.74
CA PHE A 98 -1.07 0.97 6.90
C PHE A 98 -1.29 2.24 7.71
N GLY A 99 -1.25 3.38 7.02
CA GLY A 99 -1.41 4.67 7.67
C GLY A 99 -2.86 5.08 7.79
N ALA A 100 -3.42 5.63 6.73
CA ALA A 100 -4.80 6.15 6.73
C ALA A 100 -5.82 5.05 6.46
N TYR A 101 -6.94 5.08 7.17
CA TYR A 101 -8.10 4.22 6.87
C TYR A 101 -8.82 4.78 5.64
N GLU A 102 -9.35 3.89 4.81
CA GLU A 102 -10.11 4.26 3.61
C GLU A 102 -11.52 3.68 3.72
N ASN A 103 -12.47 4.51 4.13
CA ASN A 103 -13.84 4.07 4.43
C ASN A 103 -14.63 3.62 3.21
N LYS A 104 -14.28 4.08 2.02
CA LYS A 104 -15.02 3.78 0.79
C LYS A 104 -14.57 2.49 0.10
N SER A 105 -13.28 2.18 0.17
CA SER A 105 -12.71 1.05 -0.59
C SER A 105 -11.73 0.19 0.20
N GLY A 106 -11.48 0.51 1.47
CA GLY A 106 -10.50 -0.20 2.29
C GLY A 106 -10.93 -1.62 2.63
N CYS A 107 -10.05 -2.57 2.42
CA CYS A 107 -10.32 -3.99 2.59
C CYS A 107 -9.37 -4.71 3.55
N ALA A 108 -8.84 -3.97 4.54
CA ALA A 108 -8.30 -4.59 5.74
C ALA A 108 -9.42 -4.67 6.80
N GLN A 109 -10.13 -3.58 7.00
CA GLN A 109 -11.15 -3.46 8.04
C GLN A 109 -12.36 -2.63 7.60
N SER A 110 -12.13 -1.49 6.91
CA SER A 110 -13.14 -0.44 6.76
C SER A 110 -14.37 -0.86 5.97
N LYS A 111 -14.21 -1.55 4.86
CA LYS A 111 -15.32 -2.02 4.02
C LYS A 111 -15.53 -3.51 4.14
N TYR A 112 -14.51 -4.30 3.90
CA TYR A 112 -14.54 -5.76 4.00
C TYR A 112 -13.22 -6.27 4.59
N PRO A 113 -13.24 -7.32 5.45
CA PRO A 113 -12.02 -7.83 6.09
C PRO A 113 -11.29 -8.86 5.21
N VAL A 114 -10.88 -8.45 4.01
CA VAL A 114 -10.23 -9.34 3.03
C VAL A 114 -8.92 -9.94 3.55
N LEU A 115 -8.16 -9.19 4.35
CA LEU A 115 -6.89 -9.68 4.87
C LEU A 115 -7.05 -10.81 5.88
N THR A 116 -8.08 -10.76 6.71
CA THR A 116 -8.22 -11.65 7.88
C THR A 116 -9.35 -12.66 7.76
N ASP A 117 -10.53 -12.23 7.35
CA ASP A 117 -11.73 -13.09 7.30
C ASP A 117 -12.18 -13.25 5.84
N ASN A 118 -11.40 -13.96 5.08
CA ASN A 118 -11.56 -14.04 3.63
C ASN A 118 -11.96 -15.44 3.10
N GLY A 119 -11.93 -16.47 3.95
CA GLY A 119 -12.24 -17.84 3.53
C GLY A 119 -11.18 -18.47 2.62
N LEU A 120 -10.03 -17.80 2.46
CA LEU A 120 -8.95 -18.28 1.60
C LEU A 120 -7.91 -19.08 2.40
N ASN A 121 -6.89 -19.62 1.72
CA ASN A 121 -5.87 -20.46 2.34
C ASN A 121 -4.93 -19.72 3.27
N HIS A 122 -4.89 -18.39 3.19
CA HIS A 122 -3.98 -17.56 3.97
C HIS A 122 -4.71 -16.34 4.49
N SER A 123 -4.41 -15.97 5.73
CA SER A 123 -4.88 -14.72 6.34
C SER A 123 -3.67 -13.88 6.70
N THR A 124 -3.81 -12.58 6.60
CA THR A 124 -2.72 -11.64 6.89
C THR A 124 -3.13 -10.70 8.01
N GLU A 125 -2.36 -10.66 9.08
CA GLU A 125 -2.57 -9.72 10.18
C GLU A 125 -2.28 -8.30 9.72
N PHE A 126 -2.90 -7.31 10.36
CA PHE A 126 -2.64 -5.92 10.05
C PHE A 126 -2.63 -5.03 11.28
N VAL A 127 -1.94 -3.89 11.14
CA VAL A 127 -1.96 -2.78 12.10
C VAL A 127 -2.26 -1.52 11.30
N GLY A 128 -3.38 -0.89 11.58
CA GLY A 128 -3.75 0.38 10.94
C GLY A 128 -3.38 1.58 11.81
N GLY A 129 -3.39 2.75 11.21
CA GLY A 129 -3.15 4.00 11.91
C GLY A 129 -1.69 4.36 12.17
N VAL A 130 -0.75 3.71 11.49
CA VAL A 130 0.68 4.02 11.63
C VAL A 130 0.96 5.33 10.89
N MET A 131 1.28 6.40 11.63
CA MET A 131 1.42 7.76 11.09
C MET A 131 0.13 8.20 10.36
N GLN A 132 -1.01 7.89 10.94
CA GLN A 132 -2.33 8.08 10.32
C GLN A 132 -2.56 9.50 9.81
N ASP A 133 -2.26 10.51 10.65
CA ASP A 133 -2.53 11.91 10.30
C ASP A 133 -1.67 12.38 9.12
N VAL A 134 -0.40 12.01 9.11
CA VAL A 134 0.52 12.34 8.01
C VAL A 134 0.00 11.74 6.71
N CYS A 135 -0.33 10.45 6.73
CA CYS A 135 -0.81 9.73 5.55
C CYS A 135 -2.16 10.27 5.06
N ALA A 136 -3.10 10.51 5.98
CA ALA A 136 -4.43 11.05 5.64
C ALA A 136 -4.32 12.46 5.02
N ASN A 137 -3.46 13.31 5.58
CA ASN A 137 -3.30 14.69 5.11
C ASN A 137 -2.73 14.75 3.69
N ILE A 138 -1.82 13.88 3.34
CA ILE A 138 -1.24 13.83 1.99
C ILE A 138 -2.36 13.58 0.95
N ILE A 139 -3.21 12.60 1.20
CA ILE A 139 -4.34 12.25 0.32
C ILE A 139 -5.35 13.38 0.24
N LYS A 140 -5.76 13.93 1.39
CA LYS A 140 -6.74 15.02 1.45
C LYS A 140 -6.26 16.25 0.67
N LYS A 141 -5.01 16.63 0.87
CA LYS A 141 -4.42 17.80 0.22
C LYS A 141 -4.37 17.60 -1.30
N TYR A 142 -3.96 16.42 -1.74
CA TYR A 142 -3.90 16.09 -3.18
C TYR A 142 -5.26 16.25 -3.85
N PHE A 143 -6.30 15.63 -3.30
CA PHE A 143 -7.65 15.71 -3.89
C PHE A 143 -8.25 17.10 -3.79
N LYS A 144 -7.97 17.85 -2.73
CA LYS A 144 -8.41 19.25 -2.61
C LYS A 144 -7.78 20.10 -3.71
N GLU A 145 -6.48 19.96 -3.94
CA GLU A 145 -5.77 20.69 -5.00
C GLU A 145 -6.29 20.31 -6.40
N LYS A 146 -6.58 19.04 -6.62
CA LYS A 146 -7.16 18.54 -7.87
C LYS A 146 -8.52 19.15 -8.14
N ARG A 147 -9.41 19.21 -7.15
CA ARG A 147 -10.73 19.82 -7.29
C ARG A 147 -10.62 21.32 -7.60
N ALA A 148 -9.68 22.01 -6.97
CA ALA A 148 -9.46 23.44 -7.22
C ALA A 148 -9.02 23.70 -8.66
N LYS A 149 -8.21 22.81 -9.25
CA LYS A 149 -7.74 22.94 -10.63
C LYS A 149 -8.84 22.69 -11.66
N LYS A 150 -9.91 21.99 -11.30
CA LYS A 150 -11.04 21.69 -12.21
C LYS A 150 -12.10 22.79 -12.23
N SER A 151 -12.05 23.71 -11.30
CA SER A 151 -13.00 24.84 -11.25
C SER A 151 -12.44 26.16 -11.90
#